data_e367e266d6a7a022d43ef55538780d89
#
_entry.id   e367e266d6a7a022d43ef55538780d89
#
_cell.length_a   1.000
_cell.length_b   1.000
_cell.length_c   1.000
_cell.angle_alpha   90.00
_cell.angle_beta   90.00
_cell.angle_gamma   90.00
#
_symmetry.space_group_name_H-M   'P 1'
#
loop_
_entity.id
_entity.type
_entity.pdbx_description
1 polymer ?
#
loop_
_entity_poly.entity_id
_entity_poly.type
_entity_poly.pdbx_seq_one_letter_code
_entity_poly.pdbx_strand_id
1 'polypeptide(L)'
;MEFYHSDCLYLKGDVPCLPHKENGYHCMDCPVYTKISKRILIIKLGAIGDVIRTTPLISTYRNMFPNCKITWLTMTPAILPAGKIDEILKFDYASAMYLQHAEFDIAINLDKEKEASALLLAVKAREKYGYVLKENISQPVNELANHKYHTGLFDDVSQANTLNYCQEIFAMCGLTYQGEPYLLDNHADKGYVWPDIDRTKTVIGLNTGCGDRWTTRLWPKEFFAGLAKKLLDKGYEVLLLGGEQEDARNREIRDLSGANYLGFFPLPQFINLIDQCHLVVTQVTMGMHLTLGLRKKIVLMNNIFNPNEFDLFGRGEIVMPDKDCVCFYRGKCKLGESCMKDLPVSKVYEAVERVIAL
;
A
#
# COMPACT_ATOMS: atom_id res chain seq x y z
N MET A 1 42.50 8.09 16.18
CA MET A 1 41.96 6.94 16.95
C MET A 1 40.46 6.99 16.78
N GLU A 2 39.85 5.98 16.18
CA GLU A 2 38.39 5.91 16.08
C GLU A 2 37.83 5.70 17.51
N PHE A 3 36.86 6.51 17.89
CA PHE A 3 36.18 6.44 19.18
C PHE A 3 34.70 6.06 19.06
N TYR A 4 34.27 5.64 17.84
CA TYR A 4 32.93 5.18 17.51
C TYR A 4 33.01 4.09 16.44
N HIS A 5 31.93 3.30 16.33
CA HIS A 5 31.76 2.29 15.29
C HIS A 5 30.80 2.80 14.21
N SER A 6 31.35 3.26 13.08
CA SER A 6 30.57 3.78 11.94
C SER A 6 29.64 2.74 11.29
N ASP A 7 29.88 1.46 11.56
CA ASP A 7 29.09 0.31 11.10
C ASP A 7 28.06 -0.19 12.14
N CYS A 8 27.86 0.55 13.25
CA CYS A 8 26.86 0.20 14.26
C CYS A 8 25.45 0.56 13.80
N LEU A 9 24.50 -0.38 13.96
CA LEU A 9 23.08 -0.20 13.61
C LEU A 9 22.42 0.99 14.34
N TYR A 10 22.84 1.24 15.58
CA TYR A 10 22.28 2.30 16.43
C TYR A 10 22.94 3.67 16.24
N LEU A 11 24.14 3.73 15.65
CA LEU A 11 24.84 5.01 15.46
C LEU A 11 24.11 5.87 14.42
N LYS A 12 23.77 7.11 14.80
CA LYS A 12 23.14 8.11 13.92
C LYS A 12 24.17 9.13 13.40
N GLY A 13 25.15 9.50 14.21
CA GLY A 13 26.25 10.41 13.87
C GLY A 13 25.97 11.88 14.22
N ASP A 14 24.71 12.29 14.19
CA ASP A 14 24.24 13.66 14.48
C ASP A 14 23.67 13.84 15.88
N VAL A 15 23.18 12.76 16.48
CA VAL A 15 22.59 12.75 17.82
C VAL A 15 23.05 11.50 18.59
N PRO A 16 23.01 11.52 19.96
CA PRO A 16 23.30 10.35 20.76
C PRO A 16 22.35 9.18 20.38
N CYS A 17 22.91 7.98 20.24
CA CYS A 17 22.12 6.78 19.98
C CYS A 17 21.25 6.38 21.19
N LEU A 18 20.21 5.57 20.97
CA LEU A 18 19.31 5.12 22.04
C LEU A 18 20.02 4.38 23.17
N PRO A 19 20.93 3.42 22.93
CA PRO A 19 21.69 2.76 23.99
C PRO A 19 22.50 3.71 24.88
N HIS A 20 23.05 4.78 24.29
CA HIS A 20 23.71 5.81 25.07
C HIS A 20 22.74 6.61 25.95
N LYS A 21 21.59 7.04 25.37
CA LYS A 21 20.59 7.82 26.11
C LYS A 21 19.98 7.07 27.29
N GLU A 22 19.77 5.78 27.14
CA GLU A 22 19.12 4.96 28.17
C GLU A 22 20.09 4.44 29.22
N ASN A 23 21.34 4.13 28.83
CA ASN A 23 22.26 3.41 29.69
C ASN A 23 23.65 4.08 29.82
N GLY A 24 23.90 5.16 29.11
CA GLY A 24 25.19 5.87 29.14
C GLY A 24 26.35 5.15 28.43
N TYR A 25 26.07 4.12 27.62
CA TYR A 25 27.11 3.34 26.93
C TYR A 25 27.89 4.18 25.93
N HIS A 26 29.20 3.98 25.88
CA HIS A 26 30.09 4.51 24.86
C HIS A 26 30.45 3.45 23.84
N CYS A 27 30.70 3.84 22.58
CA CYS A 27 30.84 2.90 21.50
C CYS A 27 31.89 1.81 21.69
N MET A 28 33.04 2.14 22.26
CA MET A 28 34.14 1.20 22.40
C MET A 28 33.85 0.05 23.37
N ASP A 29 32.99 0.29 24.37
CA ASP A 29 32.61 -0.68 25.41
C ASP A 29 31.10 -1.01 25.36
N CYS A 30 30.46 -0.75 24.25
CA CYS A 30 29.00 -0.91 24.10
C CYS A 30 28.57 -2.38 24.06
N PRO A 31 27.88 -2.89 25.10
CA PRO A 31 27.46 -4.31 25.15
C PRO A 31 26.39 -4.68 24.14
N VAL A 32 25.72 -3.66 23.55
CA VAL A 32 24.67 -3.84 22.52
C VAL A 32 25.15 -3.42 21.12
N TYR A 33 26.48 -3.28 20.94
CA TYR A 33 27.01 -3.03 19.59
C TYR A 33 26.50 -4.09 18.61
N THR A 34 25.89 -3.62 17.54
CA THR A 34 25.33 -4.48 16.48
C THR A 34 25.85 -4.01 15.14
N LYS A 35 26.69 -4.83 14.51
CA LYS A 35 27.26 -4.51 13.20
C LYS A 35 26.17 -4.58 12.11
N ILE A 36 26.10 -3.57 11.27
CA ILE A 36 25.27 -3.55 10.07
C ILE A 36 25.78 -4.62 9.09
N SER A 37 24.91 -5.57 8.73
CA SER A 37 25.23 -6.62 7.77
C SER A 37 25.13 -6.14 6.33
N LYS A 38 24.10 -5.34 6.01
CA LYS A 38 23.83 -4.74 4.70
C LYS A 38 23.14 -3.39 4.85
N ARG A 39 23.49 -2.44 3.97
CA ARG A 39 22.77 -1.17 3.82
C ARG A 39 21.89 -1.26 2.57
N ILE A 40 20.59 -1.13 2.75
CA ILE A 40 19.58 -1.32 1.69
C ILE A 40 18.78 -0.04 1.53
N LEU A 41 18.73 0.51 0.32
CA LEU A 41 17.87 1.62 -0.05
C LEU A 41 16.69 1.11 -0.88
N ILE A 42 15.47 1.49 -0.49
CA ILE A 42 14.26 1.26 -1.26
C ILE A 42 13.65 2.61 -1.64
N ILE A 43 13.50 2.86 -2.93
CA ILE A 43 12.86 4.04 -3.49
C ILE A 43 11.48 3.60 -4.00
N LYS A 44 10.42 4.07 -3.33
CA LYS A 44 9.03 3.92 -3.76
C LYS A 44 8.26 5.18 -3.37
N LEU A 45 8.12 6.10 -4.33
CA LEU A 45 7.62 7.45 -4.07
C LEU A 45 6.10 7.47 -3.86
N GLY A 46 5.34 6.78 -4.71
CA GLY A 46 3.87 6.77 -4.70
C GLY A 46 3.32 5.70 -5.67
N ALA A 47 1.99 5.55 -5.93
CA ALA A 47 0.96 6.10 -5.04
C ALA A 47 0.92 5.37 -3.69
N ILE A 48 0.17 5.88 -2.69
CA ILE A 48 0.10 5.29 -1.33
C ILE A 48 -0.17 3.78 -1.37
N GLY A 49 -1.14 3.33 -2.16
CA GLY A 49 -1.45 1.91 -2.32
C GLY A 49 -0.26 1.09 -2.85
N ASP A 50 0.49 1.66 -3.79
CA ASP A 50 1.69 1.01 -4.35
C ASP A 50 2.83 0.94 -3.33
N VAL A 51 2.97 1.94 -2.45
CA VAL A 51 3.93 1.88 -1.34
C VAL A 51 3.58 0.72 -0.41
N ILE A 52 2.30 0.59 -0.02
CA ILE A 52 1.85 -0.49 0.89
C ILE A 52 2.17 -1.87 0.30
N ARG A 53 1.82 -2.11 -0.96
CA ARG A 53 2.00 -3.43 -1.59
C ARG A 53 3.45 -3.80 -1.90
N THR A 54 4.41 -2.89 -1.66
CA THR A 54 5.86 -3.18 -1.74
C THR A 54 6.50 -3.42 -0.37
N THR A 55 5.79 -3.18 0.73
CA THR A 55 6.29 -3.40 2.10
C THR A 55 6.69 -4.85 2.43
N PRO A 56 6.19 -5.91 1.76
CA PRO A 56 6.69 -7.27 1.95
C PRO A 56 8.20 -7.44 1.78
N LEU A 57 8.85 -6.62 0.95
CA LEU A 57 10.30 -6.61 0.77
C LEU A 57 11.06 -6.37 2.08
N ILE A 58 10.48 -5.63 3.04
CA ILE A 58 11.09 -5.37 4.34
C ILE A 58 11.34 -6.70 5.08
N SER A 59 10.30 -7.54 5.19
CA SER A 59 10.40 -8.84 5.87
C SER A 59 11.40 -9.75 5.17
N THR A 60 11.38 -9.79 3.85
CA THR A 60 12.27 -10.62 3.05
C THR A 60 13.73 -10.21 3.24
N TYR A 61 14.06 -8.93 3.14
CA TYR A 61 15.43 -8.46 3.36
C TYR A 61 15.90 -8.63 4.80
N ARG A 62 15.02 -8.45 5.80
CA ARG A 62 15.33 -8.71 7.21
C ARG A 62 15.66 -10.21 7.46
N ASN A 63 14.93 -11.10 6.81
CA ASN A 63 15.17 -12.54 6.92
C ASN A 63 16.46 -12.96 6.20
N MET A 64 16.75 -12.39 5.03
CA MET A 64 17.97 -12.69 4.27
C MET A 64 19.23 -12.12 4.92
N PHE A 65 19.14 -10.94 5.48
CA PHE A 65 20.26 -10.20 6.06
C PHE A 65 19.91 -9.72 7.47
N PRO A 66 20.05 -10.57 8.51
CA PRO A 66 19.89 -10.13 9.88
C PRO A 66 20.74 -8.91 10.17
N ASN A 67 20.20 -7.93 10.92
CA ASN A 67 20.82 -6.65 11.20
C ASN A 67 21.12 -5.77 9.97
N CYS A 68 20.42 -5.94 8.86
CA CYS A 68 20.50 -4.99 7.76
C CYS A 68 19.89 -3.64 8.18
N LYS A 69 20.44 -2.55 7.62
CA LYS A 69 19.89 -1.20 7.77
C LYS A 69 19.08 -0.85 6.53
N ILE A 70 17.76 -0.70 6.68
CA ILE A 70 16.84 -0.36 5.59
C ILE A 70 16.53 1.13 5.66
N THR A 71 16.86 1.85 4.58
CA THR A 71 16.44 3.22 4.31
C THR A 71 15.35 3.20 3.24
N TRP A 72 14.24 3.89 3.48
CA TRP A 72 13.11 3.96 2.54
C TRP A 72 12.78 5.41 2.18
N LEU A 73 12.75 5.70 0.89
CA LEU A 73 12.37 7.02 0.34
C LEU A 73 10.96 6.96 -0.26
N THR A 74 10.07 7.86 0.20
CA THR A 74 8.67 7.95 -0.27
C THR A 74 8.12 9.36 -0.19
N MET A 75 7.05 9.66 -0.94
CA MET A 75 6.29 10.92 -0.82
C MET A 75 5.44 10.97 0.47
N THR A 76 5.06 9.80 1.02
CA THR A 76 4.14 9.69 2.16
C THR A 76 4.73 8.82 3.28
N PRO A 77 5.68 9.35 4.07
CA PRO A 77 6.32 8.60 5.16
C PRO A 77 5.36 7.96 6.17
N ALA A 78 4.22 8.62 6.44
CA ALA A 78 3.23 8.16 7.42
C ALA A 78 2.55 6.83 7.08
N ILE A 79 2.72 6.31 5.83
CA ILE A 79 2.14 5.03 5.43
C ILE A 79 3.05 3.84 5.76
N LEU A 80 4.31 4.10 6.05
CA LEU A 80 5.27 3.04 6.33
C LEU A 80 5.23 2.60 7.80
N PRO A 81 5.39 1.30 8.09
CA PRO A 81 5.28 0.79 9.45
C PRO A 81 6.44 1.27 10.33
N ALA A 82 6.08 1.96 11.42
CA ALA A 82 7.05 2.42 12.41
C ALA A 82 7.81 1.24 13.03
N GLY A 83 9.11 1.42 13.27
CA GLY A 83 9.97 0.41 13.91
C GLY A 83 10.33 -0.81 13.04
N LYS A 84 9.82 -0.89 11.79
CA LYS A 84 10.21 -1.93 10.82
C LYS A 84 11.26 -1.47 9.82
N ILE A 85 11.47 -0.17 9.71
CA ILE A 85 12.41 0.50 8.81
C ILE A 85 13.31 1.38 9.68
N ASP A 86 14.62 1.34 9.44
CA ASP A 86 15.59 2.06 10.27
C ASP A 86 15.60 3.57 9.98
N GLU A 87 15.35 3.94 8.71
CA GLU A 87 15.34 5.31 8.27
C GLU A 87 14.27 5.52 7.20
N ILE A 88 13.28 6.37 7.49
CA ILE A 88 12.23 6.74 6.55
C ILE A 88 12.45 8.19 6.12
N LEU A 89 12.68 8.39 4.82
CA LEU A 89 12.93 9.68 4.21
C LEU A 89 11.73 10.12 3.38
N LYS A 90 11.35 11.39 3.54
CA LYS A 90 10.43 12.02 2.61
C LYS A 90 11.19 12.42 1.34
N PHE A 91 10.59 12.21 0.18
CA PHE A 91 11.17 12.68 -1.07
C PHE A 91 11.14 14.23 -1.12
N ASP A 92 12.29 14.81 -0.91
CA ASP A 92 12.55 16.25 -1.02
C ASP A 92 14.02 16.49 -1.43
N TYR A 93 14.38 17.77 -1.58
CA TYR A 93 15.74 18.11 -2.01
C TYR A 93 16.81 17.63 -1.03
N ALA A 94 16.57 17.75 0.28
CA ALA A 94 17.55 17.37 1.30
C ALA A 94 17.82 15.86 1.28
N SER A 95 16.76 15.06 1.22
CA SER A 95 16.84 13.60 1.12
C SER A 95 17.51 13.16 -0.19
N ALA A 96 17.17 13.79 -1.32
CA ALA A 96 17.80 13.49 -2.60
C ALA A 96 19.30 13.81 -2.60
N MET A 97 19.69 14.97 -2.04
CA MET A 97 21.09 15.35 -1.91
C MET A 97 21.88 14.37 -1.02
N TYR A 98 21.30 14.00 0.13
CA TYR A 98 21.92 13.00 1.03
C TYR A 98 22.14 11.67 0.33
N LEU A 99 21.12 11.14 -0.33
CA LEU A 99 21.18 9.82 -0.98
C LEU A 99 22.16 9.74 -2.16
N GLN A 100 22.46 10.84 -2.85
CA GLN A 100 23.47 10.88 -3.90
C GLN A 100 24.91 10.66 -3.36
N HIS A 101 25.15 10.93 -2.08
CA HIS A 101 26.44 10.79 -1.44
C HIS A 101 26.53 9.58 -0.49
N ALA A 102 25.39 9.04 -0.05
CA ALA A 102 25.34 7.85 0.78
C ALA A 102 25.73 6.59 -0.01
N GLU A 103 26.24 5.59 0.71
CA GLU A 103 26.67 4.32 0.13
C GLU A 103 25.81 3.16 0.62
N PHE A 104 25.39 2.31 -0.31
CA PHE A 104 24.53 1.16 -0.06
C PHE A 104 25.16 -0.13 -0.61
N ASP A 105 24.80 -1.27 -0.02
CA ASP A 105 25.08 -2.56 -0.64
C ASP A 105 24.07 -2.85 -1.74
N ILE A 106 22.77 -2.54 -1.48
CA ILE A 106 21.66 -2.76 -2.40
C ILE A 106 20.85 -1.48 -2.52
N ALA A 107 20.56 -1.02 -3.73
CA ALA A 107 19.63 0.07 -3.99
C ALA A 107 18.56 -0.36 -5.01
N ILE A 108 17.30 -0.12 -4.66
CA ILE A 108 16.14 -0.57 -5.41
C ILE A 108 15.26 0.64 -5.73
N ASN A 109 14.89 0.81 -6.99
CA ASN A 109 13.88 1.77 -7.40
C ASN A 109 12.70 1.04 -8.03
N LEU A 110 11.54 1.12 -7.39
CA LEU A 110 10.30 0.47 -7.81
C LEU A 110 9.37 1.38 -8.62
N ASP A 111 9.80 2.63 -8.89
CA ASP A 111 9.04 3.64 -9.62
C ASP A 111 9.63 3.95 -10.98
N LYS A 112 8.75 4.24 -11.95
CA LYS A 112 9.12 4.66 -13.30
C LYS A 112 9.15 6.18 -13.47
N GLU A 113 8.87 6.96 -12.43
CA GLU A 113 9.02 8.41 -12.42
C GLU A 113 10.48 8.78 -12.69
N LYS A 114 10.68 9.85 -13.47
CA LYS A 114 12.01 10.27 -13.91
C LYS A 114 12.91 10.64 -12.74
N GLU A 115 12.37 11.29 -11.73
CA GLU A 115 13.09 11.69 -10.53
C GLU A 115 13.58 10.50 -9.70
N ALA A 116 12.75 9.47 -9.54
CA ALA A 116 13.13 8.23 -8.86
C ALA A 116 14.23 7.48 -9.63
N SER A 117 14.08 7.40 -10.95
CA SER A 117 15.03 6.74 -11.85
C SER A 117 16.35 7.51 -11.95
N ALA A 118 16.33 8.84 -11.95
CA ALA A 118 17.51 9.70 -11.91
C ALA A 118 18.24 9.57 -10.57
N LEU A 119 17.50 9.51 -9.47
CA LEU A 119 18.10 9.32 -8.15
C LEU A 119 18.82 7.96 -8.06
N LEU A 120 18.18 6.86 -8.52
CA LEU A 120 18.87 5.56 -8.53
C LEU A 120 20.15 5.57 -9.37
N LEU A 121 20.16 6.32 -10.49
CA LEU A 121 21.38 6.48 -11.29
C LEU A 121 22.51 7.10 -10.46
N ALA A 122 22.20 8.17 -9.70
CA ALA A 122 23.16 8.95 -8.90
C ALA A 122 23.62 8.24 -7.61
N VAL A 123 22.78 7.41 -7.01
CA VAL A 123 23.08 6.67 -5.76
C VAL A 123 24.26 5.75 -5.95
N LYS A 124 25.16 5.71 -4.96
CA LYS A 124 26.27 4.73 -4.92
C LYS A 124 25.78 3.43 -4.28
N ALA A 125 25.74 2.35 -5.07
CA ALA A 125 25.38 1.03 -4.57
C ALA A 125 26.15 -0.06 -5.30
N ARG A 126 26.44 -1.19 -4.61
CA ARG A 126 27.11 -2.36 -5.21
C ARG A 126 26.17 -3.08 -6.17
N GLU A 127 24.90 -3.21 -5.78
CA GLU A 127 23.85 -3.84 -6.57
C GLU A 127 22.69 -2.85 -6.73
N LYS A 128 22.15 -2.75 -7.94
CA LYS A 128 21.00 -1.91 -8.26
C LYS A 128 19.91 -2.74 -8.92
N TYR A 129 18.66 -2.52 -8.53
CA TYR A 129 17.48 -3.20 -9.07
C TYR A 129 16.38 -2.22 -9.45
N GLY A 130 15.49 -2.65 -10.32
CA GLY A 130 14.31 -1.89 -10.73
C GLY A 130 14.58 -0.97 -11.92
N TYR A 131 14.31 0.32 -11.79
CA TYR A 131 14.34 1.26 -12.91
C TYR A 131 15.38 2.35 -12.70
N VAL A 132 16.07 2.69 -13.79
CA VAL A 132 17.11 3.72 -13.82
C VAL A 132 16.91 4.64 -15.01
N LEU A 133 17.36 5.89 -14.91
CA LEU A 133 17.30 6.84 -16.03
C LEU A 133 18.40 6.51 -17.05
N LYS A 134 17.98 6.20 -18.29
CA LYS A 134 18.86 6.04 -19.46
C LYS A 134 18.22 6.80 -20.62
N GLU A 135 18.99 7.56 -21.38
CA GLU A 135 18.50 8.32 -22.54
C GLU A 135 17.26 9.19 -22.24
N ASN A 136 17.23 9.81 -21.05
CA ASN A 136 16.14 10.65 -20.54
C ASN A 136 14.79 9.94 -20.30
N ILE A 137 14.75 8.63 -20.31
CA ILE A 137 13.57 7.82 -19.97
C ILE A 137 13.90 6.78 -18.90
N SER A 138 12.89 6.42 -18.13
CA SER A 138 13.00 5.33 -17.14
C SER A 138 13.08 3.99 -17.86
N GLN A 139 14.11 3.20 -17.59
CA GLN A 139 14.35 1.90 -18.21
C GLN A 139 14.74 0.86 -17.15
N PRO A 140 14.59 -0.43 -17.42
CA PRO A 140 15.09 -1.49 -16.54
C PRO A 140 16.60 -1.34 -16.26
N VAL A 141 17.00 -1.57 -15.01
CA VAL A 141 18.42 -1.65 -14.62
C VAL A 141 19.06 -2.84 -15.34
N ASN A 142 18.37 -3.97 -15.30
CA ASN A 142 18.76 -5.24 -15.90
C ASN A 142 17.51 -6.03 -16.36
N GLU A 143 17.72 -7.24 -16.89
CA GLU A 143 16.66 -8.09 -17.45
C GLU A 143 15.58 -8.51 -16.44
N LEU A 144 15.90 -8.55 -15.13
CA LEU A 144 14.93 -8.92 -14.08
C LEU A 144 13.73 -7.97 -14.04
N ALA A 145 13.91 -6.71 -14.42
CA ALA A 145 12.85 -5.73 -14.45
C ALA A 145 12.07 -5.68 -15.78
N ASN A 146 12.48 -6.43 -16.81
CA ASN A 146 11.88 -6.37 -18.14
C ASN A 146 10.40 -6.76 -18.13
N HIS A 147 10.03 -7.84 -17.42
CA HIS A 147 8.63 -8.26 -17.37
C HIS A 147 7.73 -7.15 -16.81
N LYS A 148 8.06 -6.63 -15.62
CA LYS A 148 7.30 -5.53 -14.98
C LYS A 148 7.32 -4.23 -15.79
N TYR A 149 8.38 -4.01 -16.57
CA TYR A 149 8.46 -2.88 -17.48
C TYR A 149 7.45 -3.02 -18.62
N HIS A 150 7.41 -4.19 -19.27
CA HIS A 150 6.52 -4.49 -20.38
C HIS A 150 5.05 -4.46 -19.97
N THR A 151 4.67 -5.06 -18.83
CA THR A 151 3.30 -4.99 -18.32
C THR A 151 2.84 -3.57 -18.02
N GLY A 152 3.76 -2.65 -17.81
CA GLY A 152 3.44 -1.24 -17.60
C GLY A 152 3.50 -0.36 -18.85
N LEU A 153 3.98 -0.88 -19.98
CA LEU A 153 4.04 -0.17 -21.27
C LEU A 153 2.92 -0.58 -22.23
N PHE A 154 2.48 -1.84 -22.15
CA PHE A 154 1.57 -2.43 -23.13
C PHE A 154 0.37 -3.04 -22.45
N ASP A 155 -0.82 -2.53 -22.76
CA ASP A 155 -2.10 -2.94 -22.16
C ASP A 155 -2.40 -4.43 -22.44
N ASP A 156 -2.10 -4.94 -23.63
CA ASP A 156 -2.30 -6.34 -24.01
C ASP A 156 -1.40 -7.29 -23.20
N VAL A 157 -0.14 -6.92 -22.97
CA VAL A 157 0.80 -7.67 -22.11
C VAL A 157 0.30 -7.66 -20.67
N SER A 158 -0.19 -6.50 -20.20
CA SER A 158 -0.76 -6.39 -18.84
C SER A 158 -2.03 -7.23 -18.69
N GLN A 159 -2.92 -7.27 -19.70
CA GLN A 159 -4.13 -8.09 -19.68
C GLN A 159 -3.83 -9.59 -19.65
N ALA A 160 -2.80 -10.01 -20.37
CA ALA A 160 -2.37 -11.41 -20.43
C ALA A 160 -1.54 -11.84 -19.21
N ASN A 161 -1.14 -10.90 -18.34
CA ASN A 161 -0.31 -11.20 -17.19
C ASN A 161 -1.08 -12.04 -16.15
N THR A 162 -0.46 -13.14 -15.71
CA THR A 162 -1.01 -14.04 -14.68
C THR A 162 -0.32 -13.88 -13.32
N LEU A 163 0.75 -13.09 -13.24
CA LEU A 163 1.46 -12.82 -12.00
C LEU A 163 0.76 -11.70 -11.21
N ASN A 164 0.72 -11.85 -9.88
CA ASN A 164 0.32 -10.73 -9.05
C ASN A 164 1.45 -9.70 -8.93
N TYR A 165 1.09 -8.51 -8.47
CA TYR A 165 2.04 -7.40 -8.36
C TYR A 165 3.26 -7.72 -7.48
N CYS A 166 3.06 -8.42 -6.35
CA CYS A 166 4.18 -8.78 -5.48
C CYS A 166 5.14 -9.75 -6.15
N GLN A 167 4.62 -10.73 -6.90
CA GLN A 167 5.46 -11.64 -7.69
C GLN A 167 6.32 -10.88 -8.70
N GLU A 168 5.74 -9.91 -9.41
CA GLU A 168 6.50 -9.08 -10.37
C GLU A 168 7.56 -8.22 -9.67
N ILE A 169 7.22 -7.58 -8.53
CA ILE A 169 8.16 -6.74 -7.77
C ILE A 169 9.31 -7.56 -7.18
N PHE A 170 9.02 -8.73 -6.65
CA PHE A 170 10.05 -9.62 -6.11
C PHE A 170 10.97 -10.12 -7.22
N ALA A 171 10.42 -10.57 -8.34
CA ALA A 171 11.22 -10.99 -9.50
C ALA A 171 12.13 -9.86 -10.00
N MET A 172 11.65 -8.62 -10.03
CA MET A 172 12.43 -7.45 -10.39
C MET A 172 13.63 -7.22 -9.45
N CYS A 173 13.53 -7.65 -8.19
CA CYS A 173 14.60 -7.60 -7.19
C CYS A 173 15.46 -8.89 -7.16
N GLY A 174 15.26 -9.84 -8.07
CA GLY A 174 15.92 -11.14 -8.05
C GLY A 174 15.47 -12.06 -6.90
N LEU A 175 14.25 -11.84 -6.38
CA LEU A 175 13.66 -12.56 -5.26
C LEU A 175 12.46 -13.39 -5.72
N THR A 176 12.09 -14.40 -4.91
CA THR A 176 10.86 -15.18 -5.11
C THR A 176 9.85 -14.82 -4.02
N TYR A 177 8.66 -14.37 -4.43
CA TYR A 177 7.55 -14.08 -3.52
C TYR A 177 6.95 -15.37 -2.97
N GLN A 178 6.80 -15.48 -1.64
CA GLN A 178 6.29 -16.64 -0.92
C GLN A 178 4.92 -16.36 -0.25
N GLY A 179 4.26 -15.24 -0.60
CA GLY A 179 3.01 -14.84 0.05
C GLY A 179 3.22 -13.94 1.27
N GLU A 180 4.35 -13.25 1.35
CA GLU A 180 4.63 -12.31 2.43
C GLU A 180 3.56 -11.22 2.50
N PRO A 181 2.95 -11.00 3.68
CA PRO A 181 1.86 -10.05 3.82
C PRO A 181 2.36 -8.61 3.74
N TYR A 182 1.47 -7.70 3.36
CA TYR A 182 1.72 -6.26 3.50
C TYR A 182 1.97 -5.91 4.96
N LEU A 183 2.87 -4.96 5.19
CA LEU A 183 3.14 -4.39 6.50
C LEU A 183 2.53 -2.99 6.56
N LEU A 184 1.64 -2.79 7.50
CA LEU A 184 0.97 -1.52 7.76
C LEU A 184 0.76 -1.36 9.27
N ASP A 185 0.96 -0.16 9.78
CA ASP A 185 0.66 0.19 11.16
C ASP A 185 -0.80 0.62 11.27
N ASN A 186 -1.53 0.12 12.27
CA ASN A 186 -2.91 0.51 12.54
C ASN A 186 -3.02 1.76 13.42
N HIS A 187 -1.90 2.34 13.84
CA HIS A 187 -1.82 3.52 14.71
C HIS A 187 -2.60 3.40 16.03
N ALA A 188 -2.67 2.20 16.61
CA ALA A 188 -3.36 1.97 17.88
C ALA A 188 -2.74 2.77 19.05
N ASP A 189 -1.44 3.09 18.97
CA ASP A 189 -0.70 3.90 19.92
C ASP A 189 -1.16 5.36 20.00
N LYS A 190 -1.89 5.86 18.99
CA LYS A 190 -2.42 7.24 18.93
C LYS A 190 -3.67 7.44 19.77
N GLY A 191 -4.26 6.36 20.31
CA GLY A 191 -5.42 6.48 21.22
C GLY A 191 -6.69 6.98 20.55
N TYR A 192 -6.90 6.74 19.25
CA TYR A 192 -8.15 7.08 18.58
C TYR A 192 -9.33 6.31 19.17
N VAL A 193 -10.46 7.01 19.41
CA VAL A 193 -11.66 6.45 20.03
C VAL A 193 -12.84 6.57 19.07
N TRP A 194 -13.63 5.50 18.96
CA TRP A 194 -14.77 5.39 18.08
C TRP A 194 -16.02 4.96 18.87
N PRO A 195 -16.62 5.85 19.70
CA PRO A 195 -17.72 5.48 20.59
C PRO A 195 -19.01 5.15 19.83
N ASP A 196 -19.18 5.71 18.63
CA ASP A 196 -20.39 5.54 17.83
C ASP A 196 -20.40 4.25 16.98
N ILE A 197 -19.40 3.38 17.13
CA ILE A 197 -19.35 2.06 16.46
C ILE A 197 -19.88 0.99 17.41
N ASP A 198 -20.95 0.30 17.01
CA ASP A 198 -21.47 -0.86 17.74
C ASP A 198 -20.60 -2.10 17.51
N ARG A 199 -19.64 -2.30 18.41
CA ARG A 199 -18.69 -3.44 18.34
C ARG A 199 -19.27 -4.78 18.80
N THR A 200 -20.54 -4.80 19.23
CA THR A 200 -21.23 -6.07 19.53
C THR A 200 -21.66 -6.77 18.24
N LYS A 201 -21.65 -6.05 17.13
CA LYS A 201 -21.98 -6.53 15.79
C LYS A 201 -20.75 -6.74 14.93
N THR A 202 -20.88 -7.52 13.87
CA THR A 202 -19.87 -7.57 12.81
C THR A 202 -19.90 -6.23 12.04
N VAL A 203 -18.77 -5.54 12.05
CA VAL A 203 -18.63 -4.21 11.42
C VAL A 203 -18.19 -4.39 9.96
N ILE A 204 -18.97 -3.84 9.02
CA ILE A 204 -18.69 -3.86 7.58
C ILE A 204 -18.43 -2.45 7.11
N GLY A 205 -17.24 -2.20 6.57
CA GLY A 205 -16.87 -0.93 5.95
C GLY A 205 -17.29 -0.89 4.48
N LEU A 206 -17.91 0.18 4.04
CA LEU A 206 -18.19 0.47 2.63
C LEU A 206 -17.33 1.65 2.20
N ASN A 207 -16.23 1.38 1.47
CA ASN A 207 -15.38 2.43 0.90
C ASN A 207 -16.00 2.91 -0.42
N THR A 208 -16.65 4.05 -0.40
CA THR A 208 -17.58 4.50 -1.45
C THR A 208 -16.90 5.26 -2.59
N GLY A 209 -15.65 5.67 -2.42
CA GLY A 209 -14.90 6.47 -3.38
C GLY A 209 -13.87 5.68 -4.19
N CYS A 210 -13.37 6.33 -5.24
CA CYS A 210 -12.30 5.78 -6.06
C CYS A 210 -11.27 6.84 -6.51
N GLY A 211 -11.34 8.06 -5.95
CA GLY A 211 -10.57 9.22 -6.38
C GLY A 211 -10.96 9.72 -7.78
N ASP A 212 -10.45 10.88 -8.19
CA ASP A 212 -10.89 11.60 -9.40
C ASP A 212 -10.29 11.03 -10.71
N ARG A 213 -9.15 10.33 -10.61
CA ARG A 213 -8.42 9.89 -11.80
C ARG A 213 -9.14 8.78 -12.58
N TRP A 214 -9.82 7.88 -11.89
CA TRP A 214 -10.37 6.63 -12.44
C TRP A 214 -11.86 6.47 -12.10
N THR A 215 -12.67 7.47 -12.40
CA THR A 215 -14.11 7.50 -12.06
C THR A 215 -14.93 6.38 -12.71
N THR A 216 -14.41 5.73 -13.75
CA THR A 216 -15.03 4.53 -14.37
C THR A 216 -15.15 3.34 -13.42
N ARG A 217 -14.42 3.34 -12.28
CA ARG A 217 -14.54 2.33 -11.22
C ARG A 217 -15.67 2.59 -10.24
N LEU A 218 -16.23 3.80 -10.28
CA LEU A 218 -17.16 4.24 -9.26
C LEU A 218 -18.48 3.48 -9.35
N TRP A 219 -18.82 2.76 -8.29
CA TRP A 219 -20.10 2.09 -8.15
C TRP A 219 -21.18 3.12 -7.78
N PRO A 220 -22.43 3.03 -8.30
CA PRO A 220 -23.47 4.01 -8.02
C PRO A 220 -23.76 4.19 -6.52
N LYS A 221 -24.01 5.42 -6.08
CA LYS A 221 -24.32 5.71 -4.67
C LYS A 221 -25.61 5.04 -4.20
N GLU A 222 -26.59 4.93 -5.09
CA GLU A 222 -27.87 4.24 -4.85
C GLU A 222 -27.63 2.75 -4.58
N PHE A 223 -26.64 2.15 -5.23
CA PHE A 223 -26.27 0.75 -5.03
C PHE A 223 -25.56 0.56 -3.69
N PHE A 224 -24.67 1.49 -3.30
CA PHE A 224 -24.09 1.50 -1.96
C PHE A 224 -25.17 1.64 -0.88
N ALA A 225 -26.15 2.54 -1.07
CA ALA A 225 -27.26 2.68 -0.14
C ALA A 225 -28.12 1.41 -0.06
N GLY A 226 -28.38 0.77 -1.20
CA GLY A 226 -29.10 -0.50 -1.27
C GLY A 226 -28.35 -1.65 -0.57
N LEU A 227 -27.02 -1.74 -0.75
CA LEU A 227 -26.19 -2.71 -0.06
C LEU A 227 -26.21 -2.44 1.46
N ALA A 228 -26.02 -1.19 1.87
CA ALA A 228 -26.01 -0.80 3.27
C ALA A 228 -27.32 -1.19 3.97
N LYS A 229 -28.50 -0.93 3.36
CA LYS A 229 -29.80 -1.36 3.90
C LYS A 229 -29.86 -2.87 4.13
N LYS A 230 -29.49 -3.65 3.11
CA LYS A 230 -29.51 -5.13 3.21
C LYS A 230 -28.60 -5.64 4.35
N LEU A 231 -27.44 -5.01 4.53
CA LEU A 231 -26.49 -5.37 5.59
C LEU A 231 -27.02 -4.97 6.98
N LEU A 232 -27.60 -3.79 7.11
CA LEU A 232 -28.24 -3.33 8.34
C LEU A 232 -29.44 -4.23 8.74
N ASP A 233 -30.30 -4.59 7.78
CA ASP A 233 -31.44 -5.51 7.97
C ASP A 233 -30.98 -6.90 8.44
N LYS A 234 -29.77 -7.31 8.07
CA LYS A 234 -29.12 -8.56 8.50
C LYS A 234 -28.56 -8.46 9.91
N GLY A 235 -28.47 -7.26 10.48
CA GLY A 235 -27.96 -7.01 11.83
C GLY A 235 -26.47 -6.62 11.90
N TYR A 236 -25.82 -6.36 10.78
CA TYR A 236 -24.45 -5.85 10.77
C TYR A 236 -24.39 -4.38 11.18
N GLU A 237 -23.25 -3.94 11.70
CA GLU A 237 -22.90 -2.52 11.78
C GLU A 237 -22.26 -2.11 10.45
N VAL A 238 -22.72 -1.02 9.83
CA VAL A 238 -22.28 -0.58 8.51
C VAL A 238 -21.63 0.80 8.61
N LEU A 239 -20.35 0.90 8.29
CA LEU A 239 -19.57 2.15 8.27
C LEU A 239 -19.35 2.61 6.83
N LEU A 240 -19.69 3.88 6.55
CA LEU A 240 -19.31 4.53 5.30
C LEU A 240 -17.89 5.10 5.43
N LEU A 241 -17.00 4.72 4.51
CA LEU A 241 -15.61 5.09 4.49
C LEU A 241 -15.30 5.96 3.26
N GLY A 242 -14.39 6.92 3.40
CA GLY A 242 -13.94 7.78 2.31
C GLY A 242 -13.10 8.94 2.83
N GLY A 243 -12.48 9.69 1.91
CA GLY A 243 -11.79 10.94 2.19
C GLY A 243 -12.71 12.15 2.06
N GLU A 244 -12.11 13.34 2.06
CA GLU A 244 -12.83 14.61 1.90
C GLU A 244 -13.66 14.66 0.61
N GLN A 245 -13.13 14.09 -0.48
CA GLN A 245 -13.82 14.05 -1.78
C GLN A 245 -15.13 13.25 -1.75
N GLU A 246 -15.23 12.28 -0.85
CA GLU A 246 -16.40 11.44 -0.67
C GLU A 246 -17.38 11.96 0.38
N ASP A 247 -17.11 13.04 1.09
CA ASP A 247 -17.92 13.51 2.22
C ASP A 247 -19.39 13.76 1.84
N ALA A 248 -19.63 14.56 0.79
CA ALA A 248 -21.00 14.85 0.33
C ALA A 248 -21.74 13.57 -0.08
N ARG A 249 -21.06 12.70 -0.83
CA ARG A 249 -21.58 11.41 -1.29
C ARG A 249 -21.94 10.49 -0.10
N ASN A 250 -21.08 10.41 0.91
CA ASN A 250 -21.30 9.58 2.08
C ASN A 250 -22.48 10.08 2.94
N ARG A 251 -22.67 11.40 3.04
CA ARG A 251 -23.86 11.98 3.68
C ARG A 251 -25.15 11.58 2.96
N GLU A 252 -25.16 11.64 1.62
CA GLU A 252 -26.31 11.18 0.84
C GLU A 252 -26.59 9.69 1.03
N ILE A 253 -25.55 8.84 1.01
CA ILE A 253 -25.69 7.39 1.23
C ILE A 253 -26.21 7.11 2.65
N ARG A 254 -25.69 7.82 3.67
CA ARG A 254 -26.19 7.74 5.05
C ARG A 254 -27.68 8.07 5.11
N ASP A 255 -28.09 9.20 4.52
CA ASP A 255 -29.48 9.67 4.57
C ASP A 255 -30.43 8.71 3.85
N LEU A 256 -29.95 8.03 2.79
CA LEU A 256 -30.71 7.02 2.06
C LEU A 256 -30.79 5.67 2.78
N SER A 257 -29.77 5.29 3.56
CA SER A 257 -29.62 3.91 4.06
C SER A 257 -29.75 3.77 5.58
N GLY A 258 -29.42 4.81 6.32
CA GLY A 258 -29.22 4.73 7.77
C GLY A 258 -27.85 4.19 8.21
N ALA A 259 -26.92 3.96 7.29
CA ALA A 259 -25.57 3.52 7.60
C ALA A 259 -24.80 4.59 8.40
N ASN A 260 -23.87 4.16 9.24
CA ASN A 260 -23.10 5.04 10.09
C ASN A 260 -22.00 5.75 9.27
N TYR A 261 -21.94 7.08 9.36
CA TYR A 261 -20.90 7.90 8.75
C TYR A 261 -20.30 8.86 9.78
N LEU A 262 -19.08 8.65 10.15
CA LEU A 262 -18.38 9.40 11.20
C LEU A 262 -17.64 10.65 10.66
N GLY A 263 -17.67 10.89 9.35
CA GLY A 263 -16.93 11.96 8.70
C GLY A 263 -15.67 11.46 7.99
N PHE A 264 -14.83 12.39 7.53
CA PHE A 264 -13.51 12.08 6.94
C PHE A 264 -12.40 12.47 7.90
N PHE A 265 -11.25 11.78 7.79
CA PHE A 265 -10.16 11.88 8.75
C PHE A 265 -8.81 11.93 8.07
N PRO A 266 -7.77 12.49 8.72
CA PRO A 266 -6.39 12.35 8.30
C PRO A 266 -5.98 10.87 8.18
N LEU A 267 -5.02 10.58 7.30
CA LEU A 267 -4.66 9.22 6.92
C LEU A 267 -4.40 8.25 8.10
N PRO A 268 -3.64 8.61 9.15
CA PRO A 268 -3.42 7.68 10.28
C PRO A 268 -4.72 7.32 11.02
N GLN A 269 -5.60 8.30 11.21
CA GLN A 269 -6.90 8.10 11.86
C GLN A 269 -7.85 7.30 10.96
N PHE A 270 -7.82 7.53 9.63
CA PHE A 270 -8.57 6.76 8.64
C PHE A 270 -8.13 5.28 8.60
N ILE A 271 -6.82 5.02 8.68
CA ILE A 271 -6.28 3.66 8.80
C ILE A 271 -6.84 2.98 10.05
N ASN A 272 -6.81 3.67 11.19
CA ASN A 272 -7.33 3.14 12.44
C ASN A 272 -8.87 2.91 12.39
N LEU A 273 -9.62 3.75 11.66
CA LEU A 273 -11.05 3.53 11.42
C LEU A 273 -11.29 2.27 10.58
N ILE A 274 -10.53 2.05 9.50
CA ILE A 274 -10.61 0.81 8.71
C ILE A 274 -10.29 -0.41 9.59
N ASP A 275 -9.37 -0.27 10.55
CA ASP A 275 -9.02 -1.37 11.46
C ASP A 275 -10.18 -1.78 12.38
N GLN A 276 -11.20 -0.94 12.59
CA GLN A 276 -12.42 -1.32 13.30
C GLN A 276 -13.31 -2.27 12.50
N CYS A 277 -13.14 -2.34 11.17
CA CYS A 277 -13.96 -3.19 10.31
C CYS A 277 -13.49 -4.66 10.35
N HIS A 278 -14.43 -5.60 10.28
CA HIS A 278 -14.17 -7.02 10.07
C HIS A 278 -13.98 -7.33 8.58
N LEU A 279 -14.78 -6.65 7.74
CA LEU A 279 -14.75 -6.74 6.29
C LEU A 279 -14.91 -5.35 5.68
N VAL A 280 -14.24 -5.12 4.54
CA VAL A 280 -14.42 -3.88 3.76
C VAL A 280 -14.84 -4.23 2.33
N VAL A 281 -15.90 -3.59 1.85
CA VAL A 281 -16.29 -3.58 0.44
C VAL A 281 -15.67 -2.35 -0.20
N THR A 282 -14.90 -2.52 -1.25
CA THR A 282 -14.18 -1.41 -1.91
C THR A 282 -13.94 -1.68 -3.39
N GLN A 283 -13.77 -0.62 -4.17
CA GLN A 283 -13.16 -0.69 -5.49
C GLN A 283 -11.64 -0.81 -5.36
N VAL A 284 -10.93 -0.99 -6.50
CA VAL A 284 -9.47 -0.97 -6.57
C VAL A 284 -8.95 0.44 -6.26
N THR A 285 -8.66 0.71 -5.01
CA THR A 285 -8.28 2.03 -4.47
C THR A 285 -7.22 1.89 -3.38
N MET A 286 -6.78 3.02 -2.81
CA MET A 286 -5.98 3.02 -1.59
C MET A 286 -6.65 2.20 -0.46
N GLY A 287 -7.99 2.32 -0.32
CA GLY A 287 -8.76 1.57 0.69
C GLY A 287 -8.59 0.06 0.60
N MET A 288 -8.47 -0.51 -0.61
CA MET A 288 -8.13 -1.92 -0.82
C MET A 288 -6.79 -2.29 -0.16
N HIS A 289 -5.75 -1.51 -0.43
CA HIS A 289 -4.41 -1.79 0.10
C HIS A 289 -4.32 -1.59 1.61
N LEU A 290 -5.05 -0.60 2.16
CA LEU A 290 -5.18 -0.43 3.61
C LEU A 290 -5.87 -1.64 4.25
N THR A 291 -6.98 -2.09 3.68
CA THR A 291 -7.73 -3.26 4.14
C THR A 291 -6.85 -4.52 4.18
N LEU A 292 -6.12 -4.78 3.10
CA LEU A 292 -5.22 -5.93 3.00
C LEU A 292 -4.02 -5.81 3.96
N GLY A 293 -3.45 -4.61 4.10
CA GLY A 293 -2.36 -4.32 5.04
C GLY A 293 -2.75 -4.50 6.50
N LEU A 294 -3.99 -4.18 6.84
CA LEU A 294 -4.59 -4.40 8.16
C LEU A 294 -5.11 -5.84 8.35
N ARG A 295 -4.91 -6.72 7.37
CA ARG A 295 -5.32 -8.14 7.38
C ARG A 295 -6.83 -8.35 7.55
N LYS A 296 -7.64 -7.38 7.11
CA LYS A 296 -9.09 -7.49 7.15
C LYS A 296 -9.62 -8.32 5.96
N LYS A 297 -10.84 -8.83 6.10
CA LYS A 297 -11.57 -9.44 4.98
C LYS A 297 -11.98 -8.39 3.97
N ILE A 298 -12.09 -8.76 2.70
CA ILE A 298 -12.34 -7.82 1.62
C ILE A 298 -13.28 -8.39 0.55
N VAL A 299 -14.24 -7.58 0.10
CA VAL A 299 -14.92 -7.77 -1.19
C VAL A 299 -14.43 -6.68 -2.12
N LEU A 300 -13.68 -7.07 -3.13
CA LEU A 300 -13.05 -6.16 -4.07
C LEU A 300 -13.89 -6.06 -5.36
N MET A 301 -14.49 -4.90 -5.59
CA MET A 301 -15.18 -4.60 -6.85
C MET A 301 -14.16 -4.15 -7.89
N ASN A 302 -14.04 -4.90 -8.99
CA ASN A 302 -13.13 -4.61 -10.08
C ASN A 302 -13.87 -4.56 -11.43
N ASN A 303 -13.34 -3.76 -12.37
CA ASN A 303 -13.83 -3.73 -13.75
C ASN A 303 -12.71 -3.51 -14.78
N ILE A 304 -11.85 -2.49 -14.56
CA ILE A 304 -10.87 -2.01 -15.56
C ILE A 304 -9.44 -2.52 -15.37
N PHE A 305 -9.19 -3.30 -14.34
CA PHE A 305 -7.86 -3.82 -14.02
C PHE A 305 -7.80 -5.33 -14.19
N ASN A 306 -6.61 -5.85 -14.48
CA ASN A 306 -6.38 -7.28 -14.48
C ASN A 306 -6.57 -7.85 -13.05
N PRO A 307 -7.53 -8.76 -12.80
CA PRO A 307 -7.79 -9.30 -11.47
C PRO A 307 -6.60 -10.10 -10.90
N ASN A 308 -5.75 -10.68 -11.75
CA ASN A 308 -4.56 -11.42 -11.33
C ASN A 308 -3.53 -10.51 -10.62
N GLU A 309 -3.59 -9.19 -10.84
CA GLU A 309 -2.70 -8.23 -10.19
C GLU A 309 -2.86 -8.21 -8.66
N PHE A 310 -4.01 -8.65 -8.13
CA PHE A 310 -4.36 -8.50 -6.72
C PHE A 310 -4.26 -9.82 -5.96
N ASP A 311 -3.33 -9.89 -5.00
CA ASP A 311 -3.32 -10.95 -4.00
C ASP A 311 -4.22 -10.53 -2.83
N LEU A 312 -5.31 -11.26 -2.63
CA LEU A 312 -6.21 -11.06 -1.48
C LEU A 312 -5.81 -11.90 -0.25
N PHE A 313 -4.73 -12.64 -0.33
CA PHE A 313 -4.18 -13.46 0.76
C PHE A 313 -5.19 -14.48 1.33
N GLY A 314 -6.10 -14.99 0.50
CA GLY A 314 -7.17 -15.90 0.92
C GLY A 314 -8.24 -15.28 1.82
N ARG A 315 -8.31 -13.93 1.91
CA ARG A 315 -9.23 -13.21 2.81
C ARG A 315 -10.36 -12.48 2.09
N GLY A 316 -10.62 -12.79 0.84
CA GLY A 316 -11.63 -12.05 0.12
C GLY A 316 -11.97 -12.61 -1.24
N GLU A 317 -12.86 -11.90 -1.91
CA GLU A 317 -13.39 -12.24 -3.23
C GLU A 317 -13.35 -11.01 -4.14
N ILE A 318 -13.01 -11.21 -5.42
CA ILE A 318 -13.12 -10.17 -6.46
C ILE A 318 -14.47 -10.35 -7.15
N VAL A 319 -15.28 -9.30 -7.16
CA VAL A 319 -16.55 -9.24 -7.89
C VAL A 319 -16.44 -8.29 -9.06
N MET A 320 -16.98 -8.70 -10.20
CA MET A 320 -16.93 -7.94 -11.45
C MET A 320 -18.32 -7.88 -12.10
N PRO A 321 -18.60 -6.84 -12.90
CA PRO A 321 -19.75 -6.87 -13.81
C PRO A 321 -19.72 -8.11 -14.71
N ASP A 322 -20.91 -8.59 -15.14
CA ASP A 322 -21.00 -9.77 -16.00
C ASP A 322 -20.55 -9.48 -17.45
N LYS A 323 -20.51 -8.21 -17.84
CA LYS A 323 -19.98 -7.78 -19.13
C LYS A 323 -18.49 -7.51 -19.07
N ASP A 324 -17.75 -8.00 -20.05
CA ASP A 324 -16.34 -7.71 -20.21
C ASP A 324 -16.10 -6.21 -20.39
N CYS A 325 -15.16 -5.66 -19.63
CA CYS A 325 -14.78 -4.27 -19.73
C CYS A 325 -13.87 -4.04 -20.94
N VAL A 326 -14.30 -3.14 -21.85
CA VAL A 326 -13.51 -2.69 -23.02
C VAL A 326 -12.64 -1.47 -22.71
N CYS A 327 -12.59 -1.04 -21.45
CA CYS A 327 -11.94 0.20 -21.00
C CYS A 327 -10.75 -0.07 -20.09
N PHE A 328 -10.01 -1.14 -20.34
CA PHE A 328 -8.82 -1.51 -19.57
C PHE A 328 -7.91 -0.30 -19.34
N TYR A 329 -7.55 -0.04 -18.07
CA TYR A 329 -6.74 1.09 -17.60
C TYR A 329 -7.14 2.47 -18.17
N ARG A 330 -8.45 2.75 -18.32
CA ARG A 330 -8.94 4.04 -18.83
C ARG A 330 -9.81 4.76 -17.82
N GLY A 331 -9.57 6.06 -17.67
CA GLY A 331 -10.37 6.96 -16.81
C GLY A 331 -11.75 7.32 -17.38
N LYS A 332 -12.01 7.02 -18.67
CA LYS A 332 -13.30 7.28 -19.33
C LYS A 332 -13.79 6.03 -20.05
N CYS A 333 -15.07 5.71 -19.89
CA CYS A 333 -15.70 4.59 -20.58
C CYS A 333 -15.93 4.91 -22.06
N LYS A 334 -15.50 4.02 -22.97
CA LYS A 334 -15.72 4.14 -24.41
C LYS A 334 -17.22 4.02 -24.79
N LEU A 335 -18.02 3.36 -23.94
CA LEU A 335 -19.45 3.15 -24.15
C LEU A 335 -20.31 4.25 -23.51
N GLY A 336 -19.69 5.35 -23.02
CA GLY A 336 -20.37 6.46 -22.38
C GLY A 336 -20.60 6.25 -20.89
N GLU A 337 -21.21 5.15 -20.47
CA GLU A 337 -21.49 4.83 -19.07
C GLU A 337 -20.59 3.72 -18.55
N SER A 338 -20.23 3.80 -17.25
CA SER A 338 -19.42 2.78 -16.59
C SER A 338 -20.18 1.46 -16.47
N CYS A 339 -19.52 0.33 -16.82
CA CYS A 339 -20.03 -1.01 -16.58
C CYS A 339 -20.25 -1.33 -15.09
N MET A 340 -19.75 -0.52 -14.16
CA MET A 340 -20.05 -0.65 -12.73
C MET A 340 -21.55 -0.53 -12.42
N LYS A 341 -22.35 0.08 -13.31
CA LYS A 341 -23.82 0.07 -13.23
C LYS A 341 -24.42 -1.31 -13.47
N ASP A 342 -23.69 -2.20 -14.16
CA ASP A 342 -24.10 -3.57 -14.45
C ASP A 342 -23.70 -4.56 -13.33
N LEU A 343 -23.00 -4.11 -12.28
CA LEU A 343 -22.69 -4.90 -11.09
C LEU A 343 -23.84 -4.78 -10.07
N PRO A 344 -24.73 -5.78 -9.96
CA PRO A 344 -25.92 -5.64 -9.12
C PRO A 344 -25.57 -5.75 -7.62
N VAL A 345 -26.37 -5.09 -6.79
CA VAL A 345 -26.27 -5.11 -5.32
C VAL A 345 -26.32 -6.55 -4.77
N SER A 346 -27.14 -7.42 -5.34
CA SER A 346 -27.25 -8.83 -4.93
C SER A 346 -25.92 -9.57 -5.04
N LYS A 347 -25.19 -9.40 -6.15
CA LYS A 347 -23.90 -10.07 -6.37
C LYS A 347 -22.85 -9.64 -5.34
N VAL A 348 -22.81 -8.34 -5.01
CA VAL A 348 -21.89 -7.81 -3.97
C VAL A 348 -22.31 -8.28 -2.57
N TYR A 349 -23.62 -8.27 -2.27
CA TYR A 349 -24.14 -8.76 -1.00
C TYR A 349 -23.82 -10.25 -0.78
N GLU A 350 -24.05 -11.10 -1.78
CA GLU A 350 -23.73 -12.53 -1.70
C GLU A 350 -22.24 -12.79 -1.49
N ALA A 351 -21.37 -11.97 -2.13
CA ALA A 351 -19.93 -12.04 -1.89
C ALA A 351 -19.57 -11.65 -0.44
N VAL A 352 -20.23 -10.63 0.12
CA VAL A 352 -20.05 -10.27 1.55
C VAL A 352 -20.40 -11.45 2.45
N GLU A 353 -21.55 -12.10 2.23
CA GLU A 353 -21.97 -13.27 3.02
C GLU A 353 -20.97 -14.43 2.92
N ARG A 354 -20.47 -14.73 1.69
CA ARG A 354 -19.44 -15.77 1.51
C ARG A 354 -18.14 -15.41 2.22
N VAL A 355 -17.67 -14.18 2.08
CA VAL A 355 -16.39 -13.75 2.67
C VAL A 355 -16.47 -13.65 4.19
N ILE A 356 -17.60 -13.29 4.77
CA ILE A 356 -17.76 -13.29 6.24
C ILE A 356 -17.69 -14.70 6.80
N ALA A 357 -18.19 -15.69 6.05
CA ALA A 357 -18.16 -17.09 6.46
C ALA A 357 -16.78 -17.76 6.36
N LEU A 358 -15.80 -17.17 5.64
CA LEU A 358 -14.39 -17.62 5.61
C LEU A 358 -13.76 -17.50 7.01
#